data_708c1e3ccae9f3f25a0cb7ada1471f59
#
_entry.id   708c1e3ccae9f3f25a0cb7ada1471f59
#
_cell.length_a   1.000
_cell.length_b   1.000
_cell.length_c   1.000
_cell.angle_alpha   90.00
_cell.angle_beta   90.00
_cell.angle_gamma   90.00
#
_symmetry.space_group_name_H-M   'P 1'
#
loop_
_entity.id
_entity.type
_entity.pdbx_description
1 polymer ?
#
loop_
_entity_poly.entity_id
_entity_poly.type
_entity_poly.pdbx_seq_one_letter_code
_entity_poly.pdbx_strand_id
1 'polypeptide(L)'
;EDVVEVFKNQLNANLVYVDATDRFLDKLADVEDPEQKRKIIGGEFIRVFEEEARKLDGIDFLAQGTIYPDIVESGTKTAKMVKSHHNVGGLPEDLQFELVEPLRQLFKDEVRACGVELGLPYDMVYRQPFPGPGLGVRCLGAITRDRLEAVRESDAILREEFKNAGLDKKVWQYFTVVPDFKSVGVRDNARSFE
;
A
#
# COMPACT_ATOMS: atom_id res chain seq x y z
N GLU A 1 -3.44 1.57 -11.89
CA GLU A 1 -4.25 1.29 -13.10
C GLU A 1 -5.08 0.03 -12.91
N ASP A 2 -4.49 -1.12 -12.57
CA ASP A 2 -5.18 -2.42 -12.43
C ASP A 2 -6.38 -2.38 -11.44
N VAL A 3 -6.22 -1.70 -10.30
CA VAL A 3 -7.32 -1.55 -9.31
C VAL A 3 -8.48 -0.76 -9.89
N VAL A 4 -8.20 0.32 -10.62
CA VAL A 4 -9.23 1.16 -11.25
C VAL A 4 -9.98 0.35 -12.31
N GLU A 5 -9.26 -0.43 -13.10
CA GLU A 5 -9.84 -1.30 -14.13
C GLU A 5 -10.77 -2.35 -13.52
N VAL A 6 -10.32 -3.04 -12.47
CA VAL A 6 -11.14 -4.06 -11.79
C VAL A 6 -12.41 -3.45 -11.20
N PHE A 7 -12.29 -2.36 -10.47
CA PHE A 7 -13.46 -1.74 -9.84
C PHE A 7 -14.46 -1.17 -10.83
N LYS A 8 -13.99 -0.53 -11.91
CA LYS A 8 -14.86 0.05 -12.93
C LYS A 8 -15.44 -1.00 -13.89
N ASN A 9 -14.57 -1.88 -14.41
CA ASN A 9 -14.93 -2.72 -15.54
C ASN A 9 -15.44 -4.11 -15.12
N GLN A 10 -14.96 -4.66 -14.00
CA GLN A 10 -15.37 -5.99 -13.54
C GLN A 10 -16.43 -5.93 -12.45
N LEU A 11 -16.31 -5.02 -11.49
CA LEU A 11 -17.22 -4.91 -10.35
C LEU A 11 -18.33 -3.88 -10.58
N ASN A 12 -18.25 -3.06 -11.64
CA ASN A 12 -19.19 -1.96 -11.92
C ASN A 12 -19.44 -1.10 -10.66
N ALA A 13 -18.40 -0.86 -9.87
CA ALA A 13 -18.49 -0.10 -8.64
C ALA A 13 -18.42 1.41 -8.90
N ASN A 14 -19.10 2.19 -8.07
CA ASN A 14 -18.95 3.64 -8.07
C ASN A 14 -17.62 4.01 -7.44
N LEU A 15 -16.58 4.14 -8.24
CA LEU A 15 -15.21 4.38 -7.79
C LEU A 15 -14.89 5.88 -7.80
N VAL A 16 -14.53 6.43 -6.64
CA VAL A 16 -13.89 7.73 -6.51
C VAL A 16 -12.38 7.54 -6.60
N TYR A 17 -11.77 8.03 -7.68
CA TYR A 17 -10.31 8.00 -7.87
C TYR A 17 -9.73 9.39 -7.60
N VAL A 18 -8.74 9.45 -6.74
CA VAL A 18 -8.03 10.70 -6.38
C VAL A 18 -6.55 10.54 -6.71
N ASP A 19 -6.02 11.39 -7.58
CA ASP A 19 -4.58 11.52 -7.75
C ASP A 19 -4.03 12.50 -6.72
N ALA A 20 -3.41 11.95 -5.70
CA ALA A 20 -2.77 12.70 -4.62
C ALA A 20 -1.24 12.65 -4.68
N THR A 21 -0.66 12.33 -5.85
CA THR A 21 0.79 12.12 -6.03
C THR A 21 1.61 13.28 -5.52
N ASP A 22 1.33 14.50 -5.96
CA ASP A 22 2.08 15.70 -5.56
C ASP A 22 1.93 15.95 -4.06
N ARG A 23 0.73 15.82 -3.54
CA ARG A 23 0.41 16.01 -2.13
C ARG A 23 1.22 15.10 -1.21
N PHE A 24 1.37 13.81 -1.56
CA PHE A 24 2.19 12.87 -0.81
C PHE A 24 3.68 13.18 -0.95
N LEU A 25 4.16 13.48 -2.16
CA LEU A 25 5.57 13.77 -2.39
C LEU A 25 6.03 15.05 -1.68
N ASP A 26 5.22 16.11 -1.67
CA ASP A 26 5.51 17.36 -0.97
C ASP A 26 5.63 17.12 0.56
N LYS A 27 4.78 16.27 1.12
CA LYS A 27 4.84 15.92 2.55
C LYS A 27 6.02 15.03 2.92
N LEU A 28 6.54 14.27 1.96
CA LEU A 28 7.65 13.34 2.15
C LEU A 28 9.01 13.94 1.75
N ALA A 29 9.02 15.18 1.28
CA ALA A 29 10.26 15.88 0.94
C ALA A 29 11.22 15.90 2.14
N ASP A 30 12.46 15.51 1.90
CA ASP A 30 13.55 15.46 2.89
C ASP A 30 13.31 14.53 4.10
N VAL A 31 12.27 13.69 4.04
CA VAL A 31 11.99 12.71 5.11
C VAL A 31 12.76 11.42 4.84
N GLU A 32 13.76 11.13 5.67
CA GLU A 32 14.62 9.93 5.54
C GLU A 32 14.13 8.77 6.41
N ASP A 33 13.67 9.05 7.62
CA ASP A 33 13.26 8.03 8.60
C ASP A 33 12.05 7.23 8.16
N PRO A 34 12.15 5.88 8.09
CA PRO A 34 11.06 5.04 7.59
C PRO A 34 9.77 5.12 8.43
N GLU A 35 9.89 5.32 9.73
CA GLU A 35 8.72 5.41 10.60
C GLU A 35 8.00 6.75 10.46
N GLN A 36 8.75 7.83 10.23
CA GLN A 36 8.16 9.12 9.88
C GLN A 36 7.46 9.06 8.52
N LYS A 37 8.07 8.42 7.51
CA LYS A 37 7.40 8.19 6.22
C LYS A 37 6.06 7.47 6.40
N ARG A 38 6.05 6.40 7.17
CA ARG A 38 4.81 5.63 7.44
C ARG A 38 3.74 6.48 8.10
N LYS A 39 4.10 7.28 9.11
CA LYS A 39 3.17 8.18 9.80
C LYS A 39 2.61 9.26 8.89
N ILE A 40 3.46 9.88 8.07
CA ILE A 40 3.05 10.90 7.11
C ILE A 40 2.11 10.30 6.07
N ILE A 41 2.47 9.16 5.47
CA ILE A 41 1.65 8.48 4.46
C ILE A 41 0.30 8.08 5.06
N GLY A 42 0.29 7.46 6.23
CA GLY A 42 -0.94 7.06 6.90
C GLY A 42 -1.84 8.23 7.26
N GLY A 43 -1.27 9.30 7.83
CA GLY A 43 -2.02 10.51 8.18
C GLY A 43 -2.59 11.23 6.96
N GLU A 44 -1.82 11.30 5.86
CA GLU A 44 -2.28 11.97 4.65
C GLU A 44 -3.35 11.16 3.91
N PHE A 45 -3.24 9.82 3.95
CA PHE A 45 -4.27 8.93 3.42
C PHE A 45 -5.62 9.17 4.10
N ILE A 46 -5.63 9.29 5.43
CA ILE A 46 -6.84 9.58 6.19
C ILE A 46 -7.43 10.94 5.78
N ARG A 47 -6.61 11.97 5.65
CA ARG A 47 -7.07 13.31 5.24
C ARG A 47 -7.71 13.32 3.86
N VAL A 48 -7.08 12.65 2.89
CA VAL A 48 -7.66 12.52 1.54
C VAL A 48 -8.99 11.78 1.60
N PHE A 49 -9.06 10.70 2.38
CA PHE A 49 -10.31 9.96 2.57
C PHE A 49 -11.41 10.83 3.20
N GLU A 50 -11.10 11.60 4.25
CA GLU A 50 -12.04 12.52 4.90
C GLU A 50 -12.59 13.57 3.93
N GLU A 51 -11.70 14.16 3.13
CA GLU A 51 -12.07 15.18 2.15
C GLU A 51 -13.03 14.62 1.09
N GLU A 52 -12.82 13.40 0.64
CA GLU A 52 -13.71 12.75 -0.33
C GLU A 52 -15.00 12.26 0.32
N ALA A 53 -14.92 11.69 1.52
CA ALA A 53 -16.11 11.23 2.26
C ALA A 53 -17.10 12.37 2.54
N ARG A 54 -16.60 13.56 2.84
CA ARG A 54 -17.45 14.76 3.08
C ARG A 54 -18.17 15.28 1.83
N LYS A 55 -17.75 14.87 0.64
CA LYS A 55 -18.42 15.21 -0.64
C LYS A 55 -19.56 14.25 -0.97
N LEU A 56 -19.67 13.16 -0.23
CA LEU A 56 -20.69 12.13 -0.43
C LEU A 56 -21.83 12.35 0.56
N ASP A 57 -23.03 12.57 0.04
CA ASP A 57 -24.24 12.69 0.85
C ASP A 57 -24.91 11.31 1.05
N GLY A 58 -25.51 11.12 2.25
CA GLY A 58 -26.30 9.93 2.54
C GLY A 58 -25.48 8.64 2.70
N ILE A 59 -24.22 8.74 3.16
CA ILE A 59 -23.40 7.59 3.50
C ILE A 59 -23.50 7.30 4.98
N ASP A 60 -24.10 6.17 5.33
CA ASP A 60 -24.29 5.73 6.71
C ASP A 60 -23.26 4.70 7.15
N PHE A 61 -22.66 3.97 6.21
CA PHE A 61 -21.81 2.83 6.49
C PHE A 61 -20.41 2.98 5.90
N LEU A 62 -19.41 2.49 6.64
CA LEU A 62 -18.04 2.31 6.17
C LEU A 62 -17.68 0.83 6.17
N ALA A 63 -17.49 0.25 5.00
CA ALA A 63 -16.98 -1.11 4.88
C ALA A 63 -15.46 -1.15 5.09
N GLN A 64 -15.00 -1.98 6.00
CA GLN A 64 -13.59 -2.13 6.33
C GLN A 64 -13.15 -3.58 6.23
N GLY A 65 -11.97 -3.81 5.63
CA GLY A 65 -11.39 -5.14 5.42
C GLY A 65 -10.62 -5.68 6.63
N THR A 66 -11.08 -5.41 7.86
CA THR A 66 -10.49 -5.96 9.08
C THR A 66 -10.58 -7.48 9.08
N ILE A 67 -9.49 -8.16 9.40
CA ILE A 67 -9.42 -9.62 9.53
C ILE A 67 -9.13 -10.04 10.98
N TYR A 68 -9.31 -11.32 11.30
CA TYR A 68 -9.17 -11.81 12.67
C TYR A 68 -7.80 -11.51 13.33
N PRO A 69 -6.65 -11.65 12.64
CA PRO A 69 -5.35 -11.25 13.20
C PRO A 69 -5.28 -9.79 13.64
N ASP A 70 -5.91 -8.86 12.90
CA ASP A 70 -5.93 -7.44 13.27
C ASP A 70 -6.60 -7.21 14.62
N ILE A 71 -7.61 -8.03 14.96
CA ILE A 71 -8.35 -7.95 16.22
C ILE A 71 -7.50 -8.50 17.37
N VAL A 72 -6.87 -9.66 17.16
CA VAL A 72 -6.05 -10.31 18.18
C VAL A 72 -4.82 -9.48 18.53
N GLU A 73 -4.14 -8.95 17.53
CA GLU A 73 -3.00 -8.05 17.70
C GLU A 73 -3.39 -6.76 18.41
N SER A 74 -4.63 -6.31 18.21
CA SER A 74 -5.18 -5.12 18.85
C SER A 74 -5.43 -5.25 20.33
N GLY A 75 -5.62 -6.45 20.85
CA GLY A 75 -5.97 -6.73 22.25
C GLY A 75 -4.80 -6.61 23.23
N THR A 76 -3.55 -6.50 22.77
CA THR A 76 -2.39 -6.38 23.63
C THR A 76 -2.04 -4.90 23.90
N LYS A 77 -1.53 -4.58 25.10
CA LYS A 77 -1.13 -3.20 25.47
C LYS A 77 -0.08 -2.61 24.52
N THR A 78 0.71 -3.45 23.88
CA THR A 78 1.74 -3.10 22.89
C THR A 78 1.11 -2.81 21.50
N ALA A 79 0.00 -3.44 21.18
CA ALA A 79 -0.72 -3.27 19.92
C ALA A 79 -1.43 -1.90 19.80
N LYS A 80 -1.65 -1.20 20.91
CA LYS A 80 -2.16 0.19 20.85
C LYS A 80 -1.23 1.14 20.08
N MET A 81 0.08 0.82 20.03
CA MET A 81 1.07 1.60 19.25
C MET A 81 1.16 1.17 17.78
N VAL A 82 0.84 -0.08 17.47
CA VAL A 82 0.85 -0.63 16.10
C VAL A 82 -0.44 -0.30 15.35
N LYS A 83 -1.53 -0.05 16.08
CA LYS A 83 -2.89 0.16 15.55
C LYS A 83 -3.13 1.44 14.75
N SER A 84 -2.23 2.40 14.80
CA SER A 84 -2.43 3.67 14.07
C SER A 84 -2.38 3.52 12.54
N HIS A 85 -2.09 2.32 12.01
CA HIS A 85 -1.82 2.12 10.59
C HIS A 85 -2.83 1.24 9.84
N HIS A 86 -3.68 0.51 10.55
CA HIS A 86 -4.61 -0.44 9.92
C HIS A 86 -6.08 -0.15 10.19
N ASN A 87 -6.39 0.74 11.10
CA ASN A 87 -7.77 1.10 11.41
C ASN A 87 -8.02 2.58 11.14
N VAL A 88 -9.16 2.84 10.56
CA VAL A 88 -9.80 4.15 10.41
C VAL A 88 -10.10 4.79 11.80
N GLY A 89 -9.41 4.35 12.85
CA GLY A 89 -9.45 4.94 14.20
C GLY A 89 -8.87 6.35 14.30
N GLY A 90 -8.55 6.98 13.16
CA GLY A 90 -8.17 8.38 13.06
C GLY A 90 -9.17 9.21 12.26
N LEU A 91 -10.35 8.69 11.90
CA LEU A 91 -11.40 9.51 11.34
C LEU A 91 -11.90 10.52 12.39
N PRO A 92 -12.20 11.75 11.99
CA PRO A 92 -12.78 12.74 12.88
C PRO A 92 -14.09 12.27 13.49
N GLU A 93 -14.37 12.72 14.72
CA GLU A 93 -15.59 12.36 15.45
C GLU A 93 -16.88 12.84 14.75
N ASP A 94 -16.75 13.80 13.83
CA ASP A 94 -17.86 14.33 13.02
C ASP A 94 -18.20 13.47 11.81
N LEU A 95 -17.32 12.55 11.42
CA LEU A 95 -17.59 11.51 10.41
C LEU A 95 -18.09 10.25 11.11
N GLN A 96 -19.38 10.22 11.42
CA GLN A 96 -20.02 9.08 12.08
C GLN A 96 -20.50 8.09 11.03
N PHE A 97 -19.75 7.01 10.86
CA PHE A 97 -20.15 5.86 10.05
C PHE A 97 -20.39 4.65 10.95
N GLU A 98 -21.39 3.86 10.63
CA GLU A 98 -21.51 2.51 11.16
C GLU A 98 -20.52 1.58 10.42
N LEU A 99 -19.69 0.85 11.19
CA LEU A 99 -18.67 -0.02 10.59
C LEU A 99 -19.29 -1.35 10.15
N VAL A 100 -18.99 -1.75 8.91
CA VAL A 100 -19.30 -3.06 8.35
C VAL A 100 -17.99 -3.80 8.09
N GLU A 101 -17.73 -4.82 8.88
CA GLU A 101 -16.48 -5.61 8.86
C GLU A 101 -16.75 -7.08 8.51
N PRO A 102 -17.06 -7.41 7.26
CA PRO A 102 -17.54 -8.75 6.89
C PRO A 102 -16.47 -9.84 7.02
N LEU A 103 -15.18 -9.46 7.05
CA LEU A 103 -14.05 -10.40 7.12
C LEU A 103 -13.48 -10.56 8.53
N ARG A 104 -14.07 -9.92 9.52
CA ARG A 104 -13.56 -9.78 10.88
C ARG A 104 -13.24 -11.11 11.59
N GLN A 105 -13.92 -12.18 11.22
CA GLN A 105 -13.73 -13.50 11.83
C GLN A 105 -12.86 -14.44 11.00
N LEU A 106 -12.32 -13.99 9.88
CA LEU A 106 -11.56 -14.80 8.95
C LEU A 106 -10.05 -14.56 9.09
N PHE A 107 -9.28 -15.64 8.93
CA PHE A 107 -7.85 -15.57 8.70
C PHE A 107 -7.55 -15.22 7.24
N LYS A 108 -6.33 -14.74 6.98
CA LYS A 108 -5.92 -14.29 5.65
C LYS A 108 -6.10 -15.34 4.56
N ASP A 109 -5.87 -16.61 4.87
CA ASP A 109 -6.02 -17.70 3.90
C ASP A 109 -7.50 -17.99 3.60
N GLU A 110 -8.37 -17.85 4.60
CA GLU A 110 -9.83 -17.97 4.42
C GLU A 110 -10.37 -16.80 3.58
N VAL A 111 -9.86 -15.58 3.82
CA VAL A 111 -10.20 -14.41 2.98
C VAL A 111 -9.79 -14.62 1.53
N ARG A 112 -8.62 -15.23 1.29
CA ARG A 112 -8.17 -15.56 -0.06
C ARG A 112 -9.08 -16.60 -0.73
N ALA A 113 -9.45 -17.66 0.00
CA ALA A 113 -10.38 -18.65 -0.49
C ALA A 113 -11.74 -18.02 -0.86
N CYS A 114 -12.30 -17.17 0.02
CA CYS A 114 -13.51 -16.41 -0.28
C CYS A 114 -13.37 -15.53 -1.53
N GLY A 115 -12.21 -14.87 -1.71
CA GLY A 115 -11.96 -14.04 -2.89
C GLY A 115 -12.04 -14.84 -4.19
N VAL A 116 -11.46 -16.03 -4.21
CA VAL A 116 -11.53 -16.93 -5.37
C VAL A 116 -12.96 -17.40 -5.63
N GLU A 117 -13.69 -17.80 -4.58
CA GLU A 117 -15.10 -18.24 -4.69
C GLU A 117 -16.02 -17.11 -5.19
N LEU A 118 -15.70 -15.87 -4.84
CA LEU A 118 -16.41 -14.69 -5.35
C LEU A 118 -16.01 -14.29 -6.79
N GLY A 119 -15.11 -15.05 -7.43
CA GLY A 119 -14.71 -14.86 -8.82
C GLY A 119 -13.60 -13.83 -9.04
N LEU A 120 -12.88 -13.42 -7.98
CA LEU A 120 -11.71 -12.55 -8.15
C LEU A 120 -10.58 -13.33 -8.85
N PRO A 121 -9.80 -12.67 -9.72
CA PRO A 121 -8.66 -13.30 -10.39
C PRO A 121 -7.67 -13.89 -9.40
N TYR A 122 -7.24 -15.14 -9.62
CA TYR A 122 -6.32 -15.85 -8.73
C TYR A 122 -5.03 -15.04 -8.46
N ASP A 123 -4.44 -14.45 -9.48
CA ASP A 123 -3.21 -13.67 -9.36
C ASP A 123 -3.39 -12.37 -8.54
N MET A 124 -4.61 -11.85 -8.47
CA MET A 124 -4.94 -10.73 -7.57
C MET A 124 -5.05 -11.20 -6.12
N VAL A 125 -5.75 -12.30 -5.87
CA VAL A 125 -5.99 -12.85 -4.53
C VAL A 125 -4.69 -13.34 -3.89
N TYR A 126 -3.84 -14.02 -4.67
CA TYR A 126 -2.57 -14.60 -4.21
C TYR A 126 -1.33 -13.77 -4.55
N ARG A 127 -1.52 -12.49 -4.86
CA ARG A 127 -0.37 -11.59 -5.05
C ARG A 127 0.56 -11.59 -3.84
N GLN A 128 1.85 -11.42 -4.08
CA GLN A 128 2.84 -11.29 -3.00
C GLN A 128 2.52 -10.11 -2.08
N PRO A 129 2.98 -10.14 -0.81
CA PRO A 129 2.80 -9.03 0.12
C PRO A 129 3.37 -7.73 -0.46
N PHE A 130 2.60 -6.65 -0.30
CA PHE A 130 3.01 -5.31 -0.69
C PHE A 130 2.90 -4.38 0.52
N PRO A 131 3.89 -3.51 0.78
CA PRO A 131 3.87 -2.65 1.96
C PRO A 131 2.68 -1.67 1.92
N GLY A 132 1.97 -1.53 3.04
CA GLY A 132 0.85 -0.61 3.17
C GLY A 132 1.19 0.83 2.76
N PRO A 133 2.36 1.39 3.18
CA PRO A 133 2.79 2.72 2.76
C PRO A 133 3.26 2.81 1.29
N GLY A 134 3.20 1.73 0.51
CA GLY A 134 3.60 1.71 -0.89
C GLY A 134 5.11 1.69 -1.12
N LEU A 135 5.51 2.03 -2.34
CA LEU A 135 6.93 1.98 -2.77
C LEU A 135 7.83 3.00 -2.07
N GLY A 136 7.28 4.03 -1.45
CA GLY A 136 8.05 5.05 -0.76
C GLY A 136 8.94 4.50 0.36
N VAL A 137 8.56 3.41 1.02
CA VAL A 137 9.39 2.76 2.05
C VAL A 137 10.52 1.91 1.48
N ARG A 138 10.52 1.66 0.17
CA ARG A 138 11.60 0.99 -0.56
C ARG A 138 12.64 1.96 -1.13
N CYS A 139 12.40 3.26 -1.04
CA CYS A 139 13.42 4.29 -1.19
C CYS A 139 14.09 4.50 0.18
N LEU A 140 15.32 4.02 0.35
CA LEU A 140 16.10 4.28 1.58
C LEU A 140 16.65 5.70 1.51
N GLY A 141 16.55 6.47 2.61
CA GLY A 141 16.82 7.91 2.59
C GLY A 141 15.64 8.73 2.04
N ALA A 142 15.84 9.98 1.68
CA ALA A 142 14.79 10.86 1.20
C ALA A 142 14.14 10.36 -0.11
N ILE A 143 12.83 10.58 -0.24
CA ILE A 143 12.09 10.22 -1.44
C ILE A 143 12.18 11.38 -2.44
N THR A 144 12.63 11.07 -3.66
CA THR A 144 12.53 11.95 -4.82
C THR A 144 11.74 11.27 -5.92
N ARG A 145 11.22 12.05 -6.89
CA ARG A 145 10.49 11.48 -8.03
C ARG A 145 11.35 10.48 -8.81
N ASP A 146 12.61 10.83 -9.09
CA ASP A 146 13.51 9.98 -9.85
C ASP A 146 13.80 8.67 -9.11
N ARG A 147 14.02 8.72 -7.78
CA ARG A 147 14.25 7.52 -6.98
C ARG A 147 13.01 6.65 -6.86
N LEU A 148 11.84 7.27 -6.74
CA LEU A 148 10.57 6.54 -6.72
C LEU A 148 10.31 5.86 -8.07
N GLU A 149 10.63 6.54 -9.18
CA GLU A 149 10.53 5.95 -10.51
C GLU A 149 11.52 4.80 -10.69
N ALA A 150 12.76 4.96 -10.24
CA ALA A 150 13.76 3.89 -10.27
C ALA A 150 13.30 2.63 -9.49
N VAL A 151 12.66 2.80 -8.32
CA VAL A 151 12.04 1.67 -7.58
C VAL A 151 10.92 1.04 -8.40
N ARG A 152 10.05 1.86 -9.00
CA ARG A 152 8.90 1.39 -9.78
C ARG A 152 9.33 0.56 -10.98
N GLU A 153 10.24 1.11 -11.78
CA GLU A 153 10.75 0.45 -12.99
C GLU A 153 11.54 -0.82 -12.65
N SER A 154 12.46 -0.74 -11.69
CA SER A 154 13.25 -1.91 -11.30
C SER A 154 12.39 -3.04 -10.69
N ASP A 155 11.36 -2.70 -9.89
CA ASP A 155 10.44 -3.70 -9.33
C ASP A 155 9.56 -4.33 -10.43
N ALA A 156 9.17 -3.56 -11.45
CA ALA A 156 8.43 -4.07 -12.60
C ALA A 156 9.27 -5.08 -13.40
N ILE A 157 10.52 -4.74 -13.72
CA ILE A 157 11.46 -5.63 -14.41
C ILE A 157 11.69 -6.91 -13.59
N LEU A 158 11.95 -6.78 -12.29
CA LEU A 158 12.15 -7.93 -11.41
C LEU A 158 10.94 -8.87 -11.42
N ARG A 159 9.73 -8.33 -11.38
CA ARG A 159 8.50 -9.13 -11.40
C ARG A 159 8.31 -9.85 -12.72
N GLU A 160 8.60 -9.19 -13.83
CA GLU A 160 8.55 -9.79 -15.17
C GLU A 160 9.53 -10.95 -15.28
N GLU A 161 10.78 -10.76 -14.85
CA GLU A 161 11.81 -11.81 -14.89
C GLU A 161 11.48 -13.00 -13.98
N PHE A 162 10.95 -12.76 -12.79
CA PHE A 162 10.49 -13.83 -11.90
C PHE A 162 9.33 -14.63 -12.50
N LYS A 163 8.40 -13.95 -13.16
CA LYS A 163 7.30 -14.61 -13.87
C LYS A 163 7.80 -15.44 -15.04
N ASN A 164 8.69 -14.88 -15.87
CA ASN A 164 9.29 -15.57 -17.02
C ASN A 164 10.07 -16.82 -16.60
N ALA A 165 10.74 -16.75 -15.44
CA ALA A 165 11.48 -17.87 -14.86
C ALA A 165 10.58 -18.87 -14.08
N GLY A 166 9.28 -18.62 -13.93
CA GLY A 166 8.36 -19.44 -13.13
C GLY A 166 8.69 -19.46 -11.64
N LEU A 167 9.29 -18.39 -11.13
CA LEU A 167 9.68 -18.22 -9.73
C LEU A 167 8.65 -17.44 -8.91
N ASP A 168 7.75 -16.71 -9.54
CA ASP A 168 6.74 -15.85 -8.94
C ASP A 168 5.80 -16.58 -7.95
N LYS A 169 5.58 -17.89 -8.19
CA LYS A 169 4.78 -18.77 -7.32
C LYS A 169 5.61 -19.62 -6.35
N LYS A 170 6.95 -19.59 -6.48
CA LYS A 170 7.86 -20.35 -5.63
C LYS A 170 8.53 -19.52 -4.56
N VAL A 171 8.72 -18.23 -4.81
CA VAL A 171 9.33 -17.29 -3.89
C VAL A 171 8.24 -16.48 -3.21
N TRP A 172 8.20 -16.52 -1.89
CA TRP A 172 7.16 -15.86 -1.10
C TRP A 172 7.09 -14.35 -1.31
N GLN A 173 8.26 -13.70 -1.35
CA GLN A 173 8.36 -12.25 -1.54
C GLN A 173 9.68 -11.89 -2.20
N TYR A 174 9.62 -11.00 -3.17
CA TYR A 174 10.77 -10.44 -3.87
C TYR A 174 10.44 -9.00 -4.27
N PHE A 175 11.43 -8.12 -4.20
CA PHE A 175 11.27 -6.70 -4.49
C PHE A 175 12.62 -6.02 -4.66
N THR A 176 12.61 -4.82 -5.23
CA THR A 176 13.78 -3.94 -5.34
C THR A 176 13.76 -2.87 -4.26
N VAL A 177 14.93 -2.35 -3.94
CA VAL A 177 15.14 -1.24 -3.02
C VAL A 177 16.15 -0.29 -3.65
N VAL A 178 15.89 1.00 -3.60
CA VAL A 178 16.83 2.03 -4.03
C VAL A 178 17.48 2.66 -2.79
N PRO A 179 18.76 2.36 -2.51
CA PRO A 179 19.48 2.93 -1.38
C PRO A 179 19.93 4.37 -1.66
N ASP A 180 20.25 5.11 -0.60
CA ASP A 180 20.82 6.46 -0.68
C ASP A 180 22.34 6.43 -0.50
N PHE A 181 23.00 5.66 -1.34
CA PHE A 181 24.46 5.68 -1.43
C PHE A 181 24.87 5.50 -2.89
N LYS A 182 26.08 5.92 -3.18
CA LYS A 182 26.66 5.79 -4.52
C LYS A 182 27.81 4.79 -4.47
N SER A 183 27.82 3.86 -5.40
CA SER A 183 28.96 2.99 -5.62
C SER A 183 30.01 3.63 -6.53
N VAL A 184 31.27 3.24 -6.38
CA VAL A 184 32.34 3.68 -7.26
C VAL A 184 32.48 2.69 -8.38
N GLY A 185 32.27 3.16 -9.62
CA GLY A 185 32.54 2.42 -10.85
C GLY A 185 33.74 3.02 -11.59
N VAL A 186 34.21 2.32 -12.60
CA VAL A 186 35.19 2.84 -13.56
C VAL A 186 34.56 2.79 -14.94
N ARG A 187 34.42 3.95 -15.57
CA ARG A 187 33.90 4.08 -16.92
C ARG A 187 34.86 4.97 -17.72
N ASP A 188 35.28 4.51 -18.88
CA ASP A 188 36.21 5.23 -19.76
C ASP A 188 37.51 5.69 -19.06
N ASN A 189 38.08 4.80 -18.22
CA ASN A 189 39.28 5.08 -17.38
C ASN A 189 39.13 6.20 -16.34
N ALA A 190 37.89 6.66 -16.08
CA ALA A 190 37.57 7.61 -15.02
C ALA A 190 36.72 6.95 -13.95
N ARG A 191 36.82 7.45 -12.71
CA ARG A 191 35.93 7.02 -11.63
C ARG A 191 34.53 7.61 -11.88
N SER A 192 33.52 6.75 -11.87
CA SER A 192 32.11 7.14 -11.84
C SER A 192 31.52 6.88 -10.45
N PHE A 193 30.52 7.65 -10.07
CA PHE A 193 29.77 7.48 -8.82
C PHE A 193 28.30 7.31 -9.20
N GLU A 194 27.83 6.09 -9.12
CA GLU A 194 26.43 5.72 -9.42
C GLU A 194 25.71 5.19 -8.18
#